data_ccb1a440b62a6e0f2e863f1774fc24b2
#
_entry.id   ccb1a440b62a6e0f2e863f1774fc24b2
#
_cell.length_a   1.000
_cell.length_b   1.000
_cell.length_c   1.000
_cell.angle_alpha   90.00
_cell.angle_beta   90.00
_cell.angle_gamma   90.00
#
_symmetry.space_group_name_H-M   'P 1'
#
loop_
_entity.id
_entity.type
_entity.pdbx_description
1 polymer ?
#
loop_
_entity_poly.entity_id
_entity_poly.type
_entity_poly.pdbx_seq_one_letter_code
_entity_poly.pdbx_strand_id
1 'polypeptide(L)'
;MSSVQVPEMDPAEIYTTSDTMDSSAIFHTINDVVAFVLYMHQQIPSTVQDMSAEFDSMHSEYKQLEMDMGNEVKASFRRKHVSRMREIKVGIKRLDKLMSSLSNVQTALKLMINEVHTIGGVVLALGGSSLRPQNVYVLEFPCRIDVSNAGDDFARNKAAEALSRKAIRTLISKDAGSVTYPGPNKLFVLIKAPSSFNLPQHFLPKRDFKYNRKIVPLRLLFKCRNQDQEVAASTSEDLIWFQCRHVIKGLAMNAMAEE
;
A
#
# COMPACT_ATOMS: atom_id res chain seq x y z
N MET A 1 -39.10 -11.95 2.35
CA MET A 1 -37.85 -11.47 2.94
C MET A 1 -37.18 -10.57 1.92
N SER A 2 -37.35 -9.26 2.05
CA SER A 2 -36.83 -8.28 1.10
C SER A 2 -35.30 -8.27 1.23
N SER A 3 -34.59 -8.59 0.17
CA SER A 3 -33.17 -8.41 0.05
C SER A 3 -32.85 -6.92 0.09
N VAL A 4 -32.35 -6.42 1.19
CA VAL A 4 -31.81 -5.06 1.27
C VAL A 4 -30.60 -5.04 0.32
N GLN A 5 -30.80 -4.46 -0.86
CA GLN A 5 -29.71 -4.12 -1.76
C GLN A 5 -28.89 -3.02 -1.07
N VAL A 6 -27.67 -3.35 -0.67
CA VAL A 6 -26.71 -2.33 -0.22
C VAL A 6 -26.40 -1.47 -1.46
N PRO A 7 -26.54 -0.14 -1.39
CA PRO A 7 -26.24 0.73 -2.52
C PRO A 7 -24.77 0.52 -2.91
N GLU A 8 -24.55 -0.04 -4.07
CA GLU A 8 -23.23 -0.13 -4.68
C GLU A 8 -22.89 1.28 -5.15
N MET A 9 -21.91 1.93 -4.50
CA MET A 9 -21.45 3.25 -4.94
C MET A 9 -20.74 3.09 -6.29
N ASP A 10 -21.12 3.91 -7.25
CA ASP A 10 -20.47 3.95 -8.56
C ASP A 10 -18.96 4.20 -8.40
N PRO A 11 -18.12 3.49 -9.17
CA PRO A 11 -16.70 3.69 -9.13
C PRO A 11 -16.33 5.11 -9.54
N ALA A 12 -15.37 5.70 -8.84
CA ALA A 12 -14.82 6.99 -9.27
C ALA A 12 -13.85 6.75 -10.43
N GLU A 13 -14.16 7.34 -11.57
CA GLU A 13 -13.37 7.16 -12.79
C GLU A 13 -12.18 8.11 -12.84
N ILE A 14 -11.02 7.58 -13.19
CA ILE A 14 -9.77 8.30 -13.34
C ILE A 14 -9.24 8.05 -14.75
N TYR A 15 -9.25 9.10 -15.57
CA TYR A 15 -8.81 9.00 -16.96
C TYR A 15 -7.31 9.25 -17.10
N THR A 16 -6.64 8.36 -17.85
CA THR A 16 -5.27 8.56 -18.31
C THR A 16 -5.27 9.14 -19.73
N THR A 17 -4.17 9.73 -20.13
CA THR A 17 -4.01 10.28 -21.49
C THR A 17 -3.45 9.27 -22.49
N SER A 18 -3.06 8.09 -22.02
CA SER A 18 -2.43 7.02 -22.81
C SER A 18 -3.42 5.92 -23.13
N ASP A 19 -3.18 5.17 -24.21
CA ASP A 19 -3.97 4.00 -24.61
C ASP A 19 -3.63 2.75 -23.79
N THR A 20 -2.43 2.70 -23.24
CA THR A 20 -1.94 1.64 -22.33
C THR A 20 -1.52 2.27 -21.01
N MET A 21 -1.40 1.47 -19.97
CA MET A 21 -0.94 1.90 -18.67
C MET A 21 0.47 1.36 -18.39
N ASP A 22 1.39 2.28 -18.11
CA ASP A 22 2.76 1.93 -17.75
C ASP A 22 2.80 1.14 -16.44
N SER A 23 3.57 0.05 -16.39
CA SER A 23 3.77 -0.79 -15.21
C SER A 23 4.27 -0.01 -13.99
N SER A 24 5.18 0.96 -14.22
CA SER A 24 5.70 1.85 -13.18
C SER A 24 4.60 2.76 -12.63
N ALA A 25 3.73 3.31 -13.50
CA ALA A 25 2.62 4.15 -13.07
C ALA A 25 1.61 3.40 -12.20
N ILE A 26 1.29 2.15 -12.55
CA ILE A 26 0.44 1.28 -11.73
C ILE A 26 1.09 1.02 -10.37
N PHE A 27 2.39 0.64 -10.38
CA PHE A 27 3.13 0.36 -9.16
C PHE A 27 3.15 1.56 -8.21
N HIS A 28 3.52 2.74 -8.70
CA HIS A 28 3.55 3.98 -7.91
C HIS A 28 2.16 4.34 -7.39
N THR A 29 1.12 4.25 -8.23
CA THR A 29 -0.25 4.55 -7.81
C THR A 29 -0.71 3.63 -6.68
N ILE A 30 -0.47 2.32 -6.78
CA ILE A 30 -0.84 1.37 -5.71
C ILE A 30 -0.08 1.67 -4.42
N ASN A 31 1.23 1.92 -4.49
CA ASN A 31 2.05 2.25 -3.32
C ASN A 31 1.61 3.53 -2.63
N ASP A 32 1.33 4.58 -3.39
CA ASP A 32 0.91 5.86 -2.84
C ASP A 32 -0.48 5.76 -2.21
N VAL A 33 -1.39 4.97 -2.81
CA VAL A 33 -2.70 4.68 -2.20
C VAL A 33 -2.55 3.85 -0.93
N VAL A 34 -1.64 2.86 -0.88
CA VAL A 34 -1.33 2.11 0.34
C VAL A 34 -0.84 3.05 1.44
N ALA A 35 0.13 3.91 1.14
CA ALA A 35 0.68 4.89 2.07
C ALA A 35 -0.40 5.86 2.56
N PHE A 36 -1.22 6.38 1.65
CA PHE A 36 -2.33 7.27 1.95
C PHE A 36 -3.37 6.62 2.86
N VAL A 37 -3.80 5.39 2.56
CA VAL A 37 -4.77 4.64 3.38
C VAL A 37 -4.24 4.41 4.79
N LEU A 38 -2.98 4.01 4.93
CA LEU A 38 -2.35 3.83 6.24
C LEU A 38 -2.31 5.13 7.05
N TYR A 39 -1.96 6.24 6.41
CA TYR A 39 -1.88 7.56 7.04
C TYR A 39 -3.26 8.09 7.45
N MET A 40 -4.23 8.08 6.52
CA MET A 40 -5.59 8.59 6.77
C MET A 40 -6.33 7.82 7.86
N HIS A 41 -6.08 6.52 7.96
CA HIS A 41 -6.63 5.69 9.04
C HIS A 41 -5.77 5.66 10.30
N GLN A 42 -4.81 6.57 10.43
CA GLN A 42 -3.94 6.68 11.62
C GLN A 42 -3.23 5.37 11.99
N GLN A 43 -2.89 4.58 10.96
CA GLN A 43 -2.13 3.35 11.15
C GLN A 43 -0.62 3.60 11.18
N ILE A 44 -0.20 4.77 10.71
CA ILE A 44 1.17 5.28 10.75
C ILE A 44 1.16 6.72 11.27
N PRO A 45 2.18 7.14 12.07
CA PRO A 45 2.20 8.45 12.72
C PRO A 45 2.50 9.61 11.76
N SER A 46 3.23 9.34 10.69
CA SER A 46 3.63 10.32 9.68
C SER A 46 3.65 9.67 8.29
N THR A 47 4.03 10.41 7.26
CA THR A 47 4.15 9.83 5.92
C THR A 47 5.22 8.74 5.87
N VAL A 48 5.12 7.82 4.91
CA VAL A 48 6.12 6.75 4.74
C VAL A 48 7.52 7.34 4.50
N GLN A 49 7.60 8.48 3.81
CA GLN A 49 8.87 9.19 3.56
C GLN A 49 9.47 9.74 4.84
N ASP A 50 8.66 10.42 5.67
CA ASP A 50 9.12 10.97 6.95
C ASP A 50 9.56 9.85 7.90
N MET A 51 8.81 8.75 7.97
CA MET A 51 9.19 7.58 8.77
C MET A 51 10.49 6.94 8.29
N SER A 52 10.72 6.91 6.97
CA SER A 52 11.99 6.41 6.43
C SER A 52 13.15 7.29 6.84
N ALA A 53 13.00 8.61 6.73
CA ALA A 53 14.01 9.58 7.15
C ALA A 53 14.28 9.50 8.67
N GLU A 54 13.23 9.36 9.49
CA GLU A 54 13.34 9.17 10.94
C GLU A 54 14.09 7.86 11.28
N PHE A 55 13.76 6.77 10.59
CA PHE A 55 14.40 5.47 10.76
C PHE A 55 15.91 5.54 10.44
N ASP A 56 16.28 6.18 9.33
CA ASP A 56 17.68 6.38 8.95
C ASP A 56 18.41 7.28 9.93
N SER A 57 17.75 8.33 10.42
CA SER A 57 18.28 9.23 11.44
C SER A 57 18.56 8.50 12.76
N MET A 58 17.62 7.67 13.23
CA MET A 58 17.80 6.86 14.43
C MET A 58 18.95 5.86 14.29
N HIS A 59 19.13 5.25 13.13
CA HIS A 59 20.27 4.36 12.87
C HIS A 59 21.60 5.11 12.90
N SER A 60 21.63 6.32 12.34
CA SER A 60 22.82 7.17 12.32
C SER A 60 23.19 7.63 13.74
N GLU A 61 22.20 8.08 14.52
CA GLU A 61 22.38 8.47 15.92
C GLU A 61 22.88 7.30 16.78
N TYR A 62 22.30 6.11 16.59
CA TYR A 62 22.73 4.91 17.30
C TYR A 62 24.20 4.57 17.05
N LYS A 63 24.62 4.60 15.78
CA LYS A 63 26.02 4.37 15.40
C LYS A 63 26.97 5.40 15.99
N GLN A 64 26.58 6.68 16.00
CA GLN A 64 27.39 7.76 16.58
C GLN A 64 27.60 7.55 18.08
N LEU A 65 26.52 7.26 18.82
CA LEU A 65 26.60 6.97 20.26
C LEU A 65 27.46 5.73 20.56
N GLU A 66 27.43 4.73 19.68
CA GLU A 66 28.24 3.52 19.81
C GLU A 66 29.74 3.85 19.63
N MET A 67 30.08 4.71 18.66
CA MET A 67 31.49 5.19 18.46
C MET A 67 31.94 6.05 19.63
N ASP A 68 31.10 6.94 20.14
CA ASP A 68 31.43 7.84 21.25
C ASP A 68 31.68 7.07 22.56
N MET A 69 31.06 5.91 22.75
CA MET A 69 31.29 5.03 23.90
C MET A 69 32.68 4.36 23.91
N GLY A 70 33.35 4.29 22.75
CA GLY A 70 34.72 3.76 22.63
C GLY A 70 35.79 4.70 23.17
N ASN A 71 35.51 6.00 23.36
CA ASN A 71 36.39 6.99 23.89
C ASN A 71 36.27 7.06 25.42
N GLU A 72 37.32 7.44 26.13
CA GLU A 72 37.34 7.58 27.60
C GLU A 72 36.32 8.64 28.08
N VAL A 73 35.08 8.23 28.35
CA VAL A 73 34.00 9.13 28.77
C VAL A 73 33.73 8.98 30.25
N LYS A 74 33.52 10.12 30.96
CA LYS A 74 33.14 10.16 32.39
C LYS A 74 31.93 9.30 32.66
N ALA A 75 31.84 8.62 33.79
CA ALA A 75 30.79 7.66 34.15
C ALA A 75 29.36 8.23 34.04
N SER A 76 29.18 9.55 34.28
CA SER A 76 27.88 10.22 34.14
C SER A 76 27.42 10.34 32.68
N PHE A 77 28.31 10.64 31.75
CA PHE A 77 28.05 10.67 30.31
C PHE A 77 27.69 9.29 29.78
N ARG A 78 28.47 8.27 30.23
CA ARG A 78 28.24 6.88 29.84
C ARG A 78 26.84 6.40 30.19
N ARG A 79 26.29 6.78 31.36
CA ARG A 79 24.93 6.43 31.75
C ARG A 79 23.91 7.08 30.83
N LYS A 80 24.05 8.36 30.50
CA LYS A 80 23.17 9.09 29.57
C LYS A 80 23.18 8.46 28.18
N HIS A 81 24.37 8.15 27.64
CA HIS A 81 24.50 7.49 26.33
C HIS A 81 23.83 6.12 26.29
N VAL A 82 24.04 5.30 27.34
CA VAL A 82 23.38 3.98 27.43
C VAL A 82 21.85 4.10 27.50
N SER A 83 21.33 5.07 28.25
CA SER A 83 19.88 5.30 28.29
C SER A 83 19.35 5.70 26.92
N ARG A 84 19.98 6.67 26.25
CA ARG A 84 19.60 7.13 24.93
C ARG A 84 19.68 6.03 23.87
N MET A 85 20.74 5.20 23.89
CA MET A 85 20.87 4.05 23.00
C MET A 85 19.74 3.04 23.19
N ARG A 86 19.26 2.82 24.42
CA ARG A 86 18.12 1.93 24.68
C ARG A 86 16.83 2.48 24.09
N GLU A 87 16.56 3.77 24.26
CA GLU A 87 15.39 4.45 23.67
C GLU A 87 15.40 4.32 22.14
N ILE A 88 16.52 4.69 21.49
CA ILE A 88 16.68 4.59 20.04
C ILE A 88 16.49 3.15 19.56
N LYS A 89 17.09 2.18 20.26
CA LYS A 89 16.96 0.76 19.92
C LYS A 89 15.50 0.26 19.97
N VAL A 90 14.73 0.77 20.93
CA VAL A 90 13.29 0.47 21.02
C VAL A 90 12.55 1.09 19.83
N GLY A 91 12.83 2.36 19.50
CA GLY A 91 12.28 3.06 18.35
C GLY A 91 12.58 2.32 17.03
N ILE A 92 13.87 1.99 16.81
CA ILE A 92 14.30 1.23 15.63
C ILE A 92 13.53 -0.09 15.52
N LYS A 93 13.46 -0.90 16.58
CA LYS A 93 12.73 -2.18 16.57
C LYS A 93 11.24 -2.03 16.25
N ARG A 94 10.63 -0.91 16.67
CA ARG A 94 9.22 -0.62 16.41
C ARG A 94 8.99 -0.29 14.94
N LEU A 95 9.82 0.58 14.35
CA LEU A 95 9.72 0.97 12.95
C LEU A 95 10.21 -0.12 12.00
N ASP A 96 11.22 -0.90 12.36
CA ASP A 96 11.81 -1.95 11.53
C ASP A 96 10.77 -2.94 11.00
N LYS A 97 9.87 -3.41 11.86
CA LYS A 97 8.80 -4.34 11.46
C LYS A 97 7.83 -3.72 10.46
N LEU A 98 7.51 -2.44 10.63
CA LEU A 98 6.63 -1.72 9.71
C LEU A 98 7.34 -1.50 8.37
N MET A 99 8.56 -0.97 8.39
CA MET A 99 9.36 -0.69 7.19
C MET A 99 9.65 -1.97 6.42
N SER A 100 10.00 -3.06 7.11
CA SER A 100 10.18 -4.38 6.48
C SER A 100 8.88 -4.89 5.84
N SER A 101 7.72 -4.75 6.49
CA SER A 101 6.45 -5.18 5.91
C SER A 101 6.03 -4.35 4.70
N LEU A 102 6.27 -3.03 4.74
CA LEU A 102 6.05 -2.13 3.59
C LEU A 102 6.95 -2.52 2.42
N SER A 103 8.26 -2.68 2.65
CA SER A 103 9.23 -3.09 1.63
C SER A 103 8.88 -4.44 1.01
N ASN A 104 8.45 -5.41 1.82
CA ASN A 104 8.04 -6.73 1.33
C ASN A 104 6.78 -6.66 0.45
N VAL A 105 5.79 -5.82 0.81
CA VAL A 105 4.60 -5.59 -0.02
C VAL A 105 4.99 -4.90 -1.32
N GLN A 106 5.85 -3.89 -1.28
CA GLN A 106 6.36 -3.20 -2.48
C GLN A 106 7.08 -4.16 -3.42
N THR A 107 7.96 -5.00 -2.87
CA THR A 107 8.67 -6.03 -3.65
C THR A 107 7.70 -7.01 -4.28
N ALA A 108 6.72 -7.50 -3.53
CA ALA A 108 5.70 -8.41 -4.04
C ALA A 108 4.89 -7.78 -5.19
N LEU A 109 4.46 -6.53 -5.04
CA LEU A 109 3.71 -5.79 -6.07
C LEU A 109 4.57 -5.56 -7.32
N LYS A 110 5.83 -5.16 -7.16
CA LYS A 110 6.76 -4.95 -8.29
C LYS A 110 6.98 -6.22 -9.09
N LEU A 111 7.22 -7.34 -8.40
CA LEU A 111 7.38 -8.64 -9.07
C LEU A 111 6.11 -9.05 -9.79
N MET A 112 4.95 -8.90 -9.16
CA MET A 112 3.66 -9.22 -9.76
C MET A 112 3.38 -8.40 -11.02
N ILE A 113 3.56 -7.08 -10.97
CA ILE A 113 3.28 -6.19 -12.13
C ILE A 113 4.20 -6.51 -13.31
N ASN A 114 5.44 -6.94 -13.06
CA ASN A 114 6.38 -7.32 -14.11
C ASN A 114 6.04 -8.70 -14.73
N GLU A 115 5.37 -9.58 -13.99
CA GLU A 115 5.02 -10.93 -14.47
C GLU A 115 3.67 -10.96 -15.20
N VAL A 116 2.73 -10.09 -14.80
CA VAL A 116 1.36 -10.14 -15.29
C VAL A 116 1.07 -8.98 -16.24
N HIS A 117 0.63 -9.29 -17.45
CA HIS A 117 0.25 -8.29 -18.46
C HIS A 117 -1.17 -7.72 -18.28
N THR A 118 -1.98 -8.36 -17.42
CA THR A 118 -3.36 -7.98 -17.16
C THR A 118 -3.66 -8.09 -15.67
N ILE A 119 -3.99 -6.99 -15.03
CA ILE A 119 -4.42 -6.96 -13.62
C ILE A 119 -5.90 -6.57 -13.59
N GLY A 120 -6.78 -7.48 -13.18
CA GLY A 120 -8.21 -7.19 -13.06
C GLY A 120 -8.55 -6.22 -11.93
N GLY A 121 -7.65 -6.06 -10.95
CA GLY A 121 -7.80 -5.12 -9.85
C GLY A 121 -6.95 -5.45 -8.63
N VAL A 122 -6.89 -4.48 -7.73
CA VAL A 122 -6.21 -4.58 -6.42
C VAL A 122 -7.20 -4.21 -5.34
N VAL A 123 -7.29 -5.02 -4.30
CA VAL A 123 -8.10 -4.74 -3.10
C VAL A 123 -7.17 -4.48 -1.93
N LEU A 124 -7.37 -3.34 -1.29
CA LEU A 124 -6.78 -2.98 -0.01
C LEU A 124 -7.84 -3.15 1.08
N ALA A 125 -7.68 -4.14 1.94
CA ALA A 125 -8.61 -4.45 3.01
C ALA A 125 -7.98 -4.09 4.36
N LEU A 126 -8.50 -3.05 5.02
CA LEU A 126 -8.02 -2.59 6.33
C LEU A 126 -8.93 -3.13 7.43
N GLY A 127 -8.36 -3.80 8.43
CA GLY A 127 -9.10 -4.35 9.56
C GLY A 127 -8.43 -5.54 10.23
N GLY A 128 -9.17 -6.28 11.03
CA GLY A 128 -8.66 -7.45 11.75
C GLY A 128 -8.33 -8.64 10.85
N SER A 129 -9.08 -8.81 9.75
CA SER A 129 -8.86 -9.86 8.74
C SER A 129 -9.33 -9.40 7.35
N SER A 130 -8.81 -10.05 6.30
CA SER A 130 -9.21 -9.75 4.91
C SER A 130 -10.67 -10.11 4.60
N LEU A 131 -11.30 -11.01 5.35
CA LEU A 131 -12.70 -11.42 5.17
C LEU A 131 -13.69 -10.53 5.92
N ARG A 132 -13.24 -9.90 7.01
CA ARG A 132 -14.03 -8.97 7.83
C ARG A 132 -13.24 -7.66 8.01
N PRO A 133 -12.96 -6.95 6.91
CA PRO A 133 -12.30 -5.65 6.98
C PRO A 133 -13.26 -4.61 7.57
N GLN A 134 -12.71 -3.49 7.98
CA GLN A 134 -13.45 -2.29 8.38
C GLN A 134 -13.63 -1.35 7.19
N ASN A 135 -12.56 -1.20 6.41
CA ASN A 135 -12.55 -0.39 5.19
C ASN A 135 -11.99 -1.21 4.03
N VAL A 136 -12.56 -0.98 2.85
CA VAL A 136 -12.14 -1.65 1.60
C VAL A 136 -11.95 -0.60 0.51
N TYR A 137 -10.81 -0.66 -0.14
CA TYR A 137 -10.47 0.14 -1.31
C TYR A 137 -10.23 -0.79 -2.48
N VAL A 138 -10.86 -0.51 -3.60
CA VAL A 138 -10.75 -1.32 -4.83
C VAL A 138 -10.19 -0.43 -5.94
N LEU A 139 -9.05 -0.82 -6.48
CA LEU A 139 -8.41 -0.18 -7.62
C LEU A 139 -8.56 -1.12 -8.81
N GLU A 140 -9.21 -0.67 -9.87
CA GLU A 140 -9.47 -1.45 -11.09
C GLU A 140 -8.66 -0.88 -12.24
N PHE A 141 -7.90 -1.75 -12.91
CA PHE A 141 -7.02 -1.41 -14.02
C PHE A 141 -7.41 -2.25 -15.24
N PRO A 142 -8.51 -1.92 -15.94
CA PRO A 142 -8.96 -2.69 -17.09
C PRO A 142 -8.07 -2.48 -18.33
N CYS A 143 -7.08 -1.60 -18.26
CA CYS A 143 -6.12 -1.33 -19.34
C CYS A 143 -5.06 -2.43 -19.44
N ARG A 144 -4.55 -2.64 -20.66
CA ARG A 144 -3.34 -3.46 -20.86
C ARG A 144 -2.14 -2.78 -20.22
N ILE A 145 -1.31 -3.58 -19.58
CA ILE A 145 -0.08 -3.10 -18.96
C ILE A 145 1.03 -3.08 -20.00
N ASP A 146 1.65 -1.92 -20.15
CA ASP A 146 2.88 -1.80 -20.92
C ASP A 146 4.07 -2.07 -19.98
N VAL A 147 4.76 -3.18 -20.23
CA VAL A 147 5.97 -3.59 -19.50
C VAL A 147 7.22 -3.13 -20.24
N SER A 148 7.07 -2.56 -21.46
CA SER A 148 8.21 -2.06 -22.21
C SER A 148 8.85 -0.87 -21.48
N ASN A 149 10.14 -0.97 -21.24
CA ASN A 149 10.93 0.13 -20.67
C ASN A 149 11.34 1.17 -21.75
N ALA A 150 10.61 1.24 -22.86
CA ALA A 150 10.88 2.14 -23.95
C ALA A 150 10.26 3.52 -23.64
N GLY A 151 11.07 4.54 -23.44
CA GLY A 151 10.64 5.92 -23.25
C GLY A 151 11.54 6.73 -22.34
N ASP A 152 11.29 8.04 -22.28
CA ASP A 152 11.98 8.96 -21.39
C ASP A 152 11.51 8.70 -19.93
N ASP A 153 12.43 8.29 -19.08
CA ASP A 153 12.17 8.02 -17.65
C ASP A 153 11.57 9.22 -16.93
N PHE A 154 11.95 10.43 -17.31
CA PHE A 154 11.42 11.66 -16.70
C PHE A 154 9.93 11.85 -17.02
N ALA A 155 9.54 11.66 -18.27
CA ALA A 155 8.13 11.76 -18.68
C ALA A 155 7.26 10.69 -18.03
N ARG A 156 7.78 9.46 -17.90
CA ARG A 156 7.11 8.32 -17.24
C ARG A 156 6.90 8.58 -15.74
N ASN A 157 7.93 9.04 -15.05
CA ASN A 157 7.83 9.37 -13.62
C ASN A 157 6.82 10.51 -13.38
N LYS A 158 6.81 11.54 -14.23
CA LYS A 158 5.85 12.64 -14.15
C LYS A 158 4.42 12.16 -14.40
N ALA A 159 4.20 11.27 -15.34
CA ALA A 159 2.89 10.68 -15.63
C ALA A 159 2.40 9.80 -14.45
N ALA A 160 3.28 8.98 -13.87
CA ALA A 160 3.00 8.17 -12.70
C ALA A 160 2.60 9.03 -11.50
N GLU A 161 3.35 10.09 -11.23
CA GLU A 161 3.05 11.06 -10.17
C GLU A 161 1.71 11.78 -10.38
N ALA A 162 1.41 12.17 -11.62
CA ALA A 162 0.14 12.79 -11.94
C ALA A 162 -1.04 11.86 -11.72
N LEU A 163 -0.91 10.58 -12.09
CA LEU A 163 -1.93 9.56 -11.89
C LEU A 163 -2.17 9.29 -10.41
N SER A 164 -1.10 9.13 -9.65
CA SER A 164 -1.13 8.94 -8.20
C SER A 164 -1.80 10.11 -7.48
N ARG A 165 -1.44 11.34 -7.84
CA ARG A 165 -2.11 12.55 -7.29
C ARG A 165 -3.59 12.61 -7.61
N LYS A 166 -4.02 12.20 -8.83
CA LYS A 166 -5.44 12.11 -9.17
C LYS A 166 -6.15 11.07 -8.28
N ALA A 167 -5.56 9.90 -8.09
CA ALA A 167 -6.10 8.85 -7.24
C ALA A 167 -6.31 9.35 -5.80
N ILE A 168 -5.28 9.95 -5.20
CA ILE A 168 -5.34 10.48 -3.83
C ILE A 168 -6.40 11.58 -3.69
N ARG A 169 -6.44 12.54 -4.63
CA ARG A 169 -7.47 13.59 -4.63
C ARG A 169 -8.89 13.01 -4.70
N THR A 170 -9.07 11.99 -5.52
CA THR A 170 -10.37 11.32 -5.64
C THR A 170 -10.73 10.59 -4.34
N LEU A 171 -9.78 9.93 -3.68
CA LEU A 171 -10.00 9.32 -2.37
C LEU A 171 -10.40 10.36 -1.31
N ILE A 172 -9.73 11.51 -1.28
CA ILE A 172 -10.07 12.61 -0.37
C ILE A 172 -11.48 13.14 -0.66
N SER A 173 -11.83 13.37 -1.93
CA SER A 173 -13.16 13.85 -2.31
C SER A 173 -14.31 12.88 -2.01
N LYS A 174 -13.99 11.60 -1.81
CA LYS A 174 -14.91 10.53 -1.41
C LYS A 174 -14.86 10.22 0.09
N ASP A 175 -14.34 11.13 0.90
CA ASP A 175 -14.22 11.01 2.35
C ASP A 175 -13.46 9.75 2.83
N ALA A 176 -12.46 9.33 2.06
CA ALA A 176 -11.57 8.26 2.49
C ALA A 176 -10.92 8.61 3.83
N GLY A 177 -11.05 7.75 4.84
CA GLY A 177 -10.52 7.99 6.18
C GLY A 177 -11.43 8.77 7.12
N SER A 178 -12.64 9.15 6.71
CA SER A 178 -13.63 9.83 7.59
C SER A 178 -14.03 8.99 8.80
N VAL A 179 -14.00 7.66 8.65
CA VAL A 179 -14.25 6.72 9.74
C VAL A 179 -12.93 6.06 10.13
N THR A 180 -12.40 6.42 11.28
CA THR A 180 -11.22 5.83 11.88
C THR A 180 -11.63 4.92 13.04
N TYR A 181 -10.95 3.76 13.15
CA TYR A 181 -11.17 2.84 14.25
C TYR A 181 -9.96 2.88 15.18
N PRO A 182 -10.18 2.94 16.50
CA PRO A 182 -9.09 3.02 17.45
C PRO A 182 -8.20 1.76 17.40
N GLY A 183 -6.91 1.99 17.52
CA GLY A 183 -5.91 0.92 17.60
C GLY A 183 -5.34 0.43 16.27
N PRO A 184 -4.30 -0.40 16.35
CA PRO A 184 -3.58 -0.88 15.17
C PRO A 184 -4.39 -1.91 14.40
N ASN A 185 -4.67 -1.61 13.15
CA ASN A 185 -5.30 -2.51 12.19
C ASN A 185 -4.25 -3.16 11.28
N LYS A 186 -4.69 -4.16 10.52
CA LYS A 186 -3.88 -4.82 9.50
C LYS A 186 -4.36 -4.40 8.13
N LEU A 187 -3.43 -4.06 7.24
CA LEU A 187 -3.70 -3.85 5.83
C LEU A 187 -3.34 -5.11 5.06
N PHE A 188 -4.32 -5.69 4.40
CA PHE A 188 -4.19 -6.84 3.51
C PHE A 188 -4.27 -6.35 2.06
N VAL A 189 -3.38 -6.85 1.22
CA VAL A 189 -3.38 -6.57 -0.22
C VAL A 189 -3.80 -7.83 -0.96
N LEU A 190 -4.80 -7.71 -1.83
CA LEU A 190 -5.24 -8.78 -2.71
C LEU A 190 -5.19 -8.27 -4.15
N ILE A 191 -4.83 -9.14 -5.07
CA ILE A 191 -4.77 -8.83 -6.49
C ILE A 191 -5.67 -9.79 -7.26
N LYS A 192 -6.27 -9.32 -8.36
CA LYS A 192 -7.02 -10.14 -9.29
C LYS A 192 -6.15 -10.32 -10.53
N ALA A 193 -5.68 -11.55 -10.75
CA ALA A 193 -4.71 -11.89 -11.79
C ALA A 193 -5.10 -13.21 -12.47
N PRO A 194 -4.53 -13.53 -13.64
CA PRO A 194 -4.74 -14.80 -14.31
C PRO A 194 -4.45 -16.00 -13.41
N SER A 195 -5.24 -17.07 -13.55
CA SER A 195 -5.07 -18.30 -12.77
C SER A 195 -3.71 -18.97 -12.98
N SER A 196 -3.02 -18.64 -14.07
CA SER A 196 -1.65 -19.06 -14.39
C SER A 196 -0.58 -18.34 -13.56
N PHE A 197 -0.91 -17.20 -12.91
CA PHE A 197 0.01 -16.44 -12.07
C PHE A 197 0.53 -17.28 -10.89
N ASN A 198 1.85 -17.35 -10.72
CA ASN A 198 2.48 -18.23 -9.74
C ASN A 198 3.70 -17.60 -9.06
N LEU A 199 3.48 -16.80 -8.04
CA LEU A 199 4.51 -16.28 -7.12
C LEU A 199 4.25 -16.73 -5.68
N PRO A 200 4.45 -18.01 -5.33
CA PRO A 200 4.01 -18.59 -4.06
C PRO A 200 4.74 -18.04 -2.84
N GLN A 201 5.91 -17.43 -3.01
CA GLN A 201 6.64 -16.77 -1.93
C GLN A 201 5.92 -15.50 -1.45
N HIS A 202 5.21 -14.80 -2.35
CA HIS A 202 4.58 -13.53 -2.09
C HIS A 202 3.05 -13.59 -2.08
N PHE A 203 2.43 -14.51 -2.82
CA PHE A 203 0.99 -14.57 -3.01
C PHE A 203 0.42 -15.97 -2.78
N LEU A 204 -0.81 -16.00 -2.27
CA LEU A 204 -1.62 -17.21 -2.08
C LEU A 204 -2.90 -17.11 -2.89
N PRO A 205 -3.28 -18.12 -3.68
CA PRO A 205 -4.54 -18.13 -4.40
C PRO A 205 -5.73 -18.12 -3.43
N LYS A 206 -6.74 -17.32 -3.75
CA LYS A 206 -7.99 -17.14 -2.99
C LYS A 206 -9.17 -17.12 -3.98
N ARG A 207 -9.43 -18.23 -4.64
CA ARG A 207 -10.43 -18.33 -5.72
C ARG A 207 -11.80 -17.74 -5.33
N ASP A 208 -12.30 -18.06 -4.15
CA ASP A 208 -13.61 -17.65 -3.65
C ASP A 208 -13.55 -16.44 -2.71
N PHE A 209 -12.56 -15.56 -2.89
CA PHE A 209 -12.44 -14.39 -2.02
C PHE A 209 -13.65 -13.48 -2.13
N LYS A 210 -14.30 -13.27 -1.00
CA LYS A 210 -15.40 -12.32 -0.79
C LYS A 210 -15.22 -11.69 0.59
N TYR A 211 -15.33 -10.40 0.68
CA TYR A 211 -15.42 -9.70 1.96
C TYR A 211 -16.88 -9.49 2.37
N ASN A 212 -17.11 -9.07 3.60
CA ASN A 212 -18.44 -8.86 4.14
C ASN A 212 -19.25 -7.86 3.27
N ARG A 213 -20.41 -8.29 2.76
CA ARG A 213 -21.29 -7.48 1.90
C ARG A 213 -21.85 -6.21 2.55
N LYS A 214 -21.78 -6.09 3.88
CA LYS A 214 -22.21 -4.86 4.59
C LYS A 214 -21.22 -3.70 4.44
N ILE A 215 -20.03 -3.96 3.91
CA ILE A 215 -19.01 -2.95 3.72
C ILE A 215 -19.13 -2.43 2.30
N VAL A 216 -19.37 -1.13 2.17
CA VAL A 216 -19.36 -0.43 0.89
C VAL A 216 -17.90 -0.12 0.54
N PRO A 217 -17.33 -0.71 -0.53
CA PRO A 217 -15.95 -0.41 -0.93
C PRO A 217 -15.88 0.95 -1.60
N LEU A 218 -14.80 1.67 -1.36
CA LEU A 218 -14.44 2.83 -2.16
C LEU A 218 -13.70 2.34 -3.41
N ARG A 219 -14.28 2.58 -4.59
CA ARG A 219 -13.78 2.05 -5.86
C ARG A 219 -13.19 3.15 -6.74
N LEU A 220 -11.99 2.92 -7.26
CA LEU A 220 -11.31 3.73 -8.25
C LEU A 220 -11.16 2.92 -9.53
N LEU A 221 -11.68 3.44 -10.64
CA LEU A 221 -11.57 2.83 -11.96
C LEU A 221 -10.65 3.67 -12.84
N PHE A 222 -9.52 3.10 -13.22
CA PHE A 222 -8.53 3.77 -14.08
C PHE A 222 -8.81 3.42 -15.54
N LYS A 223 -9.23 4.42 -16.33
CA LYS A 223 -9.58 4.26 -17.75
C LYS A 223 -8.48 4.81 -18.66
N CYS A 224 -8.14 4.06 -19.69
CA CYS A 224 -7.29 4.53 -20.78
C CYS A 224 -8.12 5.20 -21.87
N ARG A 225 -7.45 6.00 -22.73
CA ARG A 225 -8.11 6.91 -23.70
C ARG A 225 -9.05 6.21 -24.68
N ASN A 226 -8.71 5.02 -25.18
CA ASN A 226 -9.46 4.33 -26.26
C ASN A 226 -10.23 3.10 -25.79
N GLN A 227 -10.58 3.01 -24.50
CA GLN A 227 -11.13 1.79 -23.91
C GLN A 227 -12.61 1.49 -24.28
N ASP A 228 -13.34 2.48 -24.81
CA ASP A 228 -14.76 2.28 -25.15
C ASP A 228 -15.01 1.33 -26.33
N GLN A 229 -13.95 0.97 -27.10
CA GLN A 229 -14.05 0.09 -28.27
C GLN A 229 -13.50 -1.35 -28.06
N GLU A 230 -12.69 -1.63 -27.03
CA GLU A 230 -12.00 -2.92 -26.88
C GLU A 230 -12.52 -3.84 -25.76
N VAL A 231 -13.48 -3.41 -24.95
CA VAL A 231 -13.96 -4.20 -23.80
C VAL A 231 -14.69 -5.51 -24.23
N ALA A 232 -15.02 -5.65 -25.51
CA ALA A 232 -15.76 -6.82 -26.01
C ALA A 232 -14.85 -7.97 -26.55
N ALA A 233 -13.55 -7.81 -26.68
CA ALA A 233 -12.68 -8.76 -27.37
C ALA A 233 -11.51 -9.33 -26.58
N SER A 234 -11.29 -8.93 -25.33
CA SER A 234 -10.21 -9.52 -24.54
C SER A 234 -10.64 -10.83 -23.91
N THR A 235 -10.07 -11.91 -24.46
CA THR A 235 -9.99 -13.25 -23.91
C THR A 235 -10.39 -13.35 -22.44
N SER A 236 -11.36 -14.20 -22.17
CA SER A 236 -11.76 -14.61 -20.81
C SER A 236 -10.63 -15.39 -20.12
N GLU A 237 -9.50 -14.71 -19.82
CA GLU A 237 -8.56 -15.27 -18.87
C GLU A 237 -9.31 -15.46 -17.55
N ASP A 238 -9.24 -16.67 -17.02
CA ASP A 238 -9.86 -16.98 -15.73
C ASP A 238 -9.10 -16.24 -14.63
N LEU A 239 -9.60 -15.03 -14.28
CA LEU A 239 -9.00 -14.17 -13.27
C LEU A 239 -9.46 -14.60 -11.89
N ILE A 240 -8.53 -14.97 -11.04
CA ILE A 240 -8.79 -15.32 -9.64
C ILE A 240 -8.12 -14.31 -8.68
N TRP A 241 -8.57 -14.31 -7.44
CA TRP A 241 -7.94 -13.51 -6.40
C TRP A 241 -6.71 -14.21 -5.83
N PHE A 242 -5.68 -13.41 -5.56
CA PHE A 242 -4.47 -13.80 -4.82
C PHE A 242 -4.27 -12.86 -3.65
N GLN A 243 -4.06 -13.39 -2.47
CA GLN A 243 -3.76 -12.60 -1.28
C GLN A 243 -2.25 -12.50 -1.09
N CYS A 244 -1.73 -11.27 -0.94
CA CYS A 244 -0.35 -11.06 -0.54
C CYS A 244 -0.09 -11.68 0.84
N ARG A 245 1.00 -12.42 0.99
CA ARG A 245 1.42 -13.03 2.27
C ARG A 245 1.90 -11.98 3.27
N HIS A 246 2.42 -10.87 2.76
CA HIS A 246 2.92 -9.77 3.58
C HIS A 246 1.75 -8.88 3.99
N VAL A 247 1.60 -8.75 5.31
CA VAL A 247 0.52 -7.96 5.93
C VAL A 247 1.15 -6.79 6.65
N ILE A 248 0.72 -5.58 6.35
CA ILE A 248 1.18 -4.38 7.04
C ILE A 248 0.35 -4.23 8.31
N LYS A 249 1.01 -4.23 9.46
CA LYS A 249 0.36 -3.97 10.75
C LYS A 249 0.63 -2.53 11.17
N GLY A 250 -0.44 -1.76 11.38
CA GLY A 250 -0.35 -0.39 11.88
C GLY A 250 0.33 -0.28 13.24
N LEU A 251 0.85 0.89 13.52
CA LEU A 251 1.44 1.23 14.82
C LEU A 251 0.34 1.81 15.72
N ALA A 252 0.35 1.46 17.02
CA ALA A 252 -0.51 2.10 17.99
C ALA A 252 -0.06 3.57 18.18
N MET A 253 -0.95 4.53 17.92
CA MET A 253 -0.65 5.96 18.09
C MET A 253 -0.51 6.37 19.57
N ASN A 254 -1.19 5.66 20.48
CA ASN A 254 -1.24 6.01 21.91
C ASN A 254 0.04 5.70 22.71
N ALA A 255 1.11 5.22 22.09
CA ALA A 255 2.36 4.92 22.79
C ALA A 255 3.35 6.11 22.84
N MET A 256 2.95 7.30 22.33
CA MET A 256 3.78 8.52 22.37
C MET A 256 3.25 9.60 23.35
N ALA A 257 2.13 9.35 24.05
CA ALA A 257 1.50 10.35 24.92
C ALA A 257 1.63 10.07 26.43
N GLU A 258 2.31 9.01 26.83
CA GLU A 258 2.53 8.69 28.25
C GLU A 258 4.02 8.39 28.49
N GLU A 259 4.83 9.44 28.57
CA GLU A 259 6.00 9.53 29.46
C GLU A 259 6.39 11.01 29.68
#